data_c01e44df42a26e328b785a917b48c165
#
_entry.id   c01e44df42a26e328b785a917b48c165
#
_cell.length_a   1.000
_cell.length_b   1.000
_cell.length_c   1.000
_cell.angle_alpha   90.00
_cell.angle_beta   90.00
_cell.angle_gamma   90.00
#
_symmetry.space_group_name_H-M   'P 1'
#
loop_
_entity.id
_entity.type
_entity.pdbx_description
1 polymer ?
#
loop_
_entity_poly.entity_id
_entity_poly.type
_entity_poly.pdbx_seq_one_letter_code
_entity_poly.pdbx_strand_id
1 'polypeptide(L)'
;MNLLPSMTTEISSFRCACGAPVDATLLEIRDLFPSLSPDLCSACYEVAERESAARALLEKERSELRDRQARLAAVVPPEMLETRTDHAAFNAALWERVREWRPACGRWLLITGLPGRCKTRVVALLARRMILEEGVRVVWTSAIELQGAVEDMRSQNYGIVDAARASLREWKHAAVLVLDDLGKNTWTPSLEARLFELIDFRKTRLLPTIVTANTPLPELLRTKQVGTERGGPIIGRILEASRGWNVEAPEIGCR
;
A
#
# COMPACT_ATOMS: atom_id res chain seq x y z
N MET A 1 -75.19 15.91 13.98
CA MET A 1 -74.74 14.94 12.95
C MET A 1 -74.11 15.72 11.82
N ASN A 2 -72.83 15.91 11.87
CA ASN A 2 -72.02 16.52 10.79
C ASN A 2 -71.25 15.43 10.13
N LEU A 3 -71.64 15.10 8.91
CA LEU A 3 -70.94 14.17 8.05
C LEU A 3 -69.62 14.81 7.57
N LEU A 4 -68.52 14.19 7.86
CA LEU A 4 -67.23 14.49 7.25
C LEU A 4 -67.28 14.16 5.74
N PRO A 5 -66.78 15.03 4.85
CA PRO A 5 -66.72 14.71 3.43
C PRO A 5 -65.65 13.63 3.21
N SER A 6 -65.99 12.63 2.42
CA SER A 6 -65.10 11.53 1.98
C SER A 6 -63.95 12.07 1.13
N MET A 7 -62.72 12.02 1.67
CA MET A 7 -61.50 12.26 0.93
C MET A 7 -61.13 11.04 0.08
N THR A 8 -61.89 10.70 -0.90
CA THR A 8 -61.60 9.59 -1.81
C THR A 8 -61.88 9.99 -3.26
N THR A 9 -61.13 10.93 -3.84
CA THR A 9 -61.19 11.08 -5.33
C THR A 9 -60.16 12.05 -5.92
N GLU A 10 -58.90 12.05 -5.52
CA GLU A 10 -57.85 12.79 -6.26
C GLU A 10 -56.51 12.05 -6.44
N ILE A 11 -56.42 10.76 -6.19
CA ILE A 11 -55.17 9.98 -6.26
C ILE A 11 -54.84 9.55 -7.70
N SER A 12 -55.67 9.78 -8.69
CA SER A 12 -55.53 9.19 -10.03
C SER A 12 -54.80 10.04 -11.08
N SER A 13 -54.22 11.18 -10.73
CA SER A 13 -53.67 12.11 -11.73
C SER A 13 -52.15 12.02 -11.92
N PHE A 14 -51.41 11.42 -11.00
CA PHE A 14 -49.93 11.31 -11.12
C PHE A 14 -49.54 10.06 -11.89
N ARG A 15 -48.89 10.27 -13.05
CA ARG A 15 -48.35 9.20 -13.88
C ARG A 15 -46.84 9.30 -13.96
N CYS A 16 -46.19 8.15 -13.84
CA CYS A 16 -44.79 7.98 -14.13
C CYS A 16 -44.48 8.30 -15.61
N ALA A 17 -43.29 8.69 -15.94
CA ALA A 17 -42.84 8.91 -17.32
C ALA A 17 -43.04 7.67 -18.22
N CYS A 18 -43.10 6.45 -17.67
CA CYS A 18 -43.43 5.22 -18.38
C CYS A 18 -44.92 5.04 -18.65
N GLY A 19 -45.78 5.95 -18.15
CA GLY A 19 -47.26 5.92 -18.30
C GLY A 19 -48.02 5.16 -17.20
N ALA A 20 -47.34 4.43 -16.32
CA ALA A 20 -47.96 3.73 -15.21
C ALA A 20 -48.42 4.69 -14.09
N PRO A 21 -49.44 4.35 -13.30
CA PRO A 21 -49.86 5.16 -12.15
C PRO A 21 -48.74 5.11 -11.07
N VAL A 22 -48.58 6.23 -10.36
CA VAL A 22 -47.67 6.31 -9.20
C VAL A 22 -48.40 5.80 -7.97
N ASP A 23 -47.76 4.97 -7.16
CA ASP A 23 -48.34 4.39 -5.95
C ASP A 23 -48.65 5.46 -4.90
N ALA A 24 -49.80 5.31 -4.22
CA ALA A 24 -50.20 6.20 -3.14
C ALA A 24 -49.19 6.31 -2.00
N THR A 25 -48.52 5.20 -1.67
CA THR A 25 -47.46 5.14 -0.66
C THR A 25 -46.25 5.98 -1.03
N LEU A 26 -45.88 6.07 -2.31
CA LEU A 26 -44.78 6.91 -2.78
C LEU A 26 -45.14 8.40 -2.76
N LEU A 27 -46.45 8.73 -2.93
CA LEU A 27 -46.93 10.10 -2.80
C LEU A 27 -46.94 10.59 -1.34
N GLU A 28 -47.23 9.71 -0.38
CA GLU A 28 -47.14 10.03 1.05
C GLU A 28 -45.68 10.28 1.48
N ILE A 29 -44.73 9.51 0.94
CA ILE A 29 -43.30 9.72 1.19
C ILE A 29 -42.82 11.05 0.61
N ARG A 30 -43.33 11.49 -0.52
CA ARG A 30 -43.05 12.81 -1.11
C ARG A 30 -43.37 13.95 -0.16
N ASP A 31 -44.53 13.90 0.47
CA ASP A 31 -44.98 14.98 1.36
C ASP A 31 -44.12 15.07 2.63
N LEU A 32 -43.51 13.95 3.03
CA LEU A 32 -42.56 13.88 4.13
C LEU A 32 -41.12 14.24 3.71
N PHE A 33 -40.75 13.96 2.47
CA PHE A 33 -39.38 14.15 1.94
C PHE A 33 -39.42 14.75 0.52
N PRO A 34 -39.61 16.07 0.38
CA PRO A 34 -39.73 16.75 -0.91
C PRO A 34 -38.50 16.61 -1.86
N SER A 35 -37.37 16.21 -1.33
CA SER A 35 -36.14 15.98 -2.09
C SER A 35 -36.06 14.60 -2.78
N LEU A 36 -36.95 13.67 -2.42
CA LEU A 36 -37.07 12.39 -3.11
C LEU A 36 -38.03 12.57 -4.31
N SER A 37 -37.57 12.27 -5.52
CA SER A 37 -38.35 12.36 -6.75
C SER A 37 -39.45 11.30 -6.78
N PRO A 38 -40.73 11.69 -6.66
CA PRO A 38 -41.82 10.74 -6.52
C PRO A 38 -42.63 10.57 -7.79
N ASP A 39 -42.11 11.02 -8.93
CA ASP A 39 -42.82 10.91 -10.22
C ASP A 39 -42.60 9.55 -10.90
N LEU A 40 -42.17 8.56 -10.12
CA LEU A 40 -41.88 7.20 -10.59
C LEU A 40 -42.88 6.21 -10.01
N CYS A 41 -43.39 5.28 -10.83
CA CYS A 41 -44.10 4.10 -10.33
C CYS A 41 -43.12 3.15 -9.61
N SER A 42 -43.62 2.22 -8.80
CA SER A 42 -42.80 1.29 -8.01
C SER A 42 -41.72 0.58 -8.84
N ALA A 43 -42.05 0.12 -10.04
CA ALA A 43 -41.09 -0.55 -10.92
C ALA A 43 -39.97 0.39 -11.42
N CYS A 44 -40.31 1.63 -11.80
CA CYS A 44 -39.32 2.62 -12.22
C CYS A 44 -38.49 3.11 -11.03
N TYR A 45 -39.07 3.21 -9.85
CA TYR A 45 -38.36 3.54 -8.62
C TYR A 45 -37.30 2.47 -8.27
N GLU A 46 -37.66 1.18 -8.30
CA GLU A 46 -36.72 0.09 -8.08
C GLU A 46 -35.57 0.10 -9.09
N VAL A 47 -35.85 0.38 -10.37
CA VAL A 47 -34.81 0.49 -11.40
C VAL A 47 -33.88 1.66 -11.10
N ALA A 48 -34.47 2.85 -10.80
CA ALA A 48 -33.69 4.05 -10.47
C ALA A 48 -32.83 3.86 -9.21
N GLU A 49 -33.34 3.18 -8.19
CA GLU A 49 -32.63 2.85 -6.97
C GLU A 49 -31.44 1.90 -7.25
N ARG A 50 -31.65 0.85 -8.05
CA ARG A 50 -30.58 -0.08 -8.47
C ARG A 50 -29.50 0.63 -9.28
N GLU A 51 -29.90 1.50 -10.22
CA GLU A 51 -28.92 2.29 -10.99
C GLU A 51 -28.16 3.27 -10.11
N SER A 52 -28.82 3.91 -9.16
CA SER A 52 -28.18 4.82 -8.19
C SER A 52 -27.18 4.08 -7.32
N ALA A 53 -27.57 2.92 -6.79
CA ALA A 53 -26.67 2.06 -6.01
C ALA A 53 -25.47 1.57 -6.83
N ALA A 54 -25.69 1.18 -8.08
CA ALA A 54 -24.60 0.77 -8.98
C ALA A 54 -23.64 1.92 -9.29
N ARG A 55 -24.15 3.14 -9.53
CA ARG A 55 -23.32 4.35 -9.74
C ARG A 55 -22.52 4.69 -8.49
N ALA A 56 -23.13 4.62 -7.31
CA ALA A 56 -22.46 4.87 -6.05
C ALA A 56 -21.32 3.86 -5.80
N LEU A 57 -21.54 2.57 -6.11
CA LEU A 57 -20.53 1.52 -6.01
C LEU A 57 -19.35 1.80 -6.96
N LEU A 58 -19.64 2.10 -8.23
CA LEU A 58 -18.62 2.44 -9.22
C LEU A 58 -17.80 3.67 -8.82
N GLU A 59 -18.43 4.70 -8.27
CA GLU A 59 -17.71 5.90 -7.82
C GLU A 59 -16.83 5.60 -6.61
N LYS A 60 -17.30 4.76 -5.68
CA LYS A 60 -16.49 4.27 -4.56
C LYS A 60 -15.27 3.52 -5.05
N GLU A 61 -15.42 2.56 -5.97
CA GLU A 61 -14.30 1.80 -6.54
C GLU A 61 -13.29 2.71 -7.25
N ARG A 62 -13.78 3.69 -8.02
CA ARG A 62 -12.93 4.70 -8.67
C ARG A 62 -12.17 5.56 -7.66
N SER A 63 -12.82 5.96 -6.57
CA SER A 63 -12.17 6.72 -5.50
C SER A 63 -11.09 5.89 -4.82
N GLU A 64 -11.38 4.64 -4.46
CA GLU A 64 -10.41 3.72 -3.87
C GLU A 64 -9.20 3.48 -4.79
N LEU A 65 -9.43 3.34 -6.09
CA LEU A 65 -8.34 3.17 -7.06
C LEU A 65 -7.48 4.43 -7.17
N ARG A 66 -8.10 5.63 -7.21
CA ARG A 66 -7.36 6.91 -7.19
C ARG A 66 -6.49 7.03 -5.92
N ASP A 67 -7.03 6.66 -4.77
CA ASP A 67 -6.31 6.70 -3.50
C ASP A 67 -5.13 5.70 -3.47
N ARG A 68 -5.30 4.51 -4.06
CA ARG A 68 -4.22 3.53 -4.21
C ARG A 68 -3.14 4.02 -5.17
N GLN A 69 -3.52 4.64 -6.29
CA GLN A 69 -2.57 5.25 -7.24
C GLN A 69 -1.78 6.40 -6.61
N ALA A 70 -2.44 7.28 -5.87
CA ALA A 70 -1.78 8.36 -5.14
C ALA A 70 -0.78 7.81 -4.10
N ARG A 71 -1.15 6.77 -3.36
CA ARG A 71 -0.25 6.08 -2.43
C ARG A 71 0.94 5.45 -3.14
N LEU A 72 0.73 4.80 -4.29
CA LEU A 72 1.81 4.24 -5.07
C LEU A 72 2.82 5.32 -5.48
N ALA A 73 2.34 6.45 -6.00
CA ALA A 73 3.18 7.56 -6.41
C ALA A 73 3.95 8.23 -5.24
N ALA A 74 3.38 8.19 -4.03
CA ALA A 74 4.02 8.73 -2.84
C ALA A 74 5.07 7.80 -2.23
N VAL A 75 4.96 6.49 -2.45
CA VAL A 75 5.80 5.46 -1.79
C VAL A 75 6.94 5.00 -2.68
N VAL A 76 6.68 4.75 -3.95
CA VAL A 76 7.67 4.20 -4.88
C VAL A 76 8.51 5.32 -5.49
N PRO A 77 9.86 5.19 -5.55
CA PRO A 77 10.70 6.19 -6.19
C PRO A 77 10.21 6.54 -7.61
N PRO A 78 10.14 7.83 -7.97
CA PRO A 78 9.54 8.28 -9.23
C PRO A 78 10.09 7.57 -10.47
N GLU A 79 11.41 7.34 -10.53
CA GLU A 79 12.09 6.66 -11.64
C GLU A 79 11.74 5.16 -11.73
N MET A 80 11.06 4.60 -10.73
CA MET A 80 10.64 3.20 -10.69
C MET A 80 9.14 3.02 -10.99
N LEU A 81 8.36 4.10 -11.03
CA LEU A 81 6.90 4.03 -11.25
C LEU A 81 6.53 3.43 -12.60
N GLU A 82 7.32 3.70 -13.64
CA GLU A 82 7.09 3.20 -15.00
C GLU A 82 7.85 1.90 -15.30
N THR A 83 8.29 1.18 -14.28
CA THR A 83 8.98 -0.09 -14.49
C THR A 83 8.08 -1.08 -15.24
N ARG A 84 8.62 -1.67 -16.31
CA ARG A 84 7.95 -2.64 -17.17
C ARG A 84 8.76 -3.92 -17.25
N THR A 85 8.08 -5.06 -17.27
CA THR A 85 8.71 -6.38 -17.36
C THR A 85 9.20 -6.73 -18.77
N ASP A 86 8.66 -6.06 -19.79
CA ASP A 86 9.01 -6.24 -21.21
C ASP A 86 10.21 -5.37 -21.65
N HIS A 87 10.75 -4.52 -20.79
CA HIS A 87 11.92 -3.72 -21.11
C HIS A 87 13.18 -4.59 -21.23
N ALA A 88 13.98 -4.40 -22.29
CA ALA A 88 15.16 -5.21 -22.58
C ALA A 88 16.19 -5.27 -21.44
N ALA A 89 16.35 -4.18 -20.68
CA ALA A 89 17.23 -4.11 -19.54
C ALA A 89 16.59 -4.60 -18.21
N PHE A 90 15.38 -5.17 -18.25
CA PHE A 90 14.72 -5.70 -17.07
C PHE A 90 15.24 -7.11 -16.73
N ASN A 91 15.47 -7.37 -15.46
CA ASN A 91 15.93 -8.69 -15.00
C ASN A 91 14.75 -9.64 -14.82
N ALA A 92 14.30 -10.24 -15.95
CA ALA A 92 13.19 -11.17 -15.94
C ALA A 92 13.46 -12.42 -15.09
N ALA A 93 14.71 -12.90 -15.05
CA ALA A 93 15.09 -14.05 -14.24
C ALA A 93 14.98 -13.77 -12.74
N LEU A 94 15.31 -12.56 -12.30
CA LEU A 94 15.09 -12.14 -10.92
C LEU A 94 13.59 -12.04 -10.61
N TRP A 95 12.80 -11.46 -11.52
CA TRP A 95 11.35 -11.33 -11.36
C TRP A 95 10.67 -12.69 -11.16
N GLU A 96 10.99 -13.67 -12.00
CA GLU A 96 10.43 -15.03 -11.88
C GLU A 96 10.73 -15.69 -10.52
N ARG A 97 11.86 -15.37 -9.91
CA ARG A 97 12.23 -15.91 -8.59
C ARG A 97 11.47 -15.28 -7.42
N VAL A 98 10.96 -14.05 -7.56
CA VAL A 98 10.38 -13.30 -6.45
C VAL A 98 8.90 -12.93 -6.65
N ARG A 99 8.37 -13.03 -7.86
CA ARG A 99 6.99 -12.63 -8.18
C ARG A 99 5.91 -13.33 -7.34
N GLU A 100 6.21 -14.53 -6.85
CA GLU A 100 5.28 -15.30 -6.01
C GLU A 100 5.37 -14.93 -4.53
N TRP A 101 6.33 -14.11 -4.13
CA TRP A 101 6.39 -13.66 -2.75
C TRP A 101 5.15 -12.83 -2.38
N ARG A 102 4.58 -13.10 -1.21
CA ARG A 102 3.42 -12.40 -0.66
C ARG A 102 3.66 -12.03 0.81
N PRO A 103 3.17 -10.87 1.28
CA PRO A 103 3.27 -10.49 2.70
C PRO A 103 2.65 -11.51 3.64
N ALA A 104 1.55 -12.14 3.23
CA ALA A 104 0.82 -13.15 4.02
C ALA A 104 1.66 -14.39 4.38
N CYS A 105 2.79 -14.63 3.70
CA CYS A 105 3.67 -15.76 4.05
C CYS A 105 4.43 -15.55 5.38
N GLY A 106 4.37 -14.36 5.98
CA GLY A 106 5.07 -14.01 7.22
C GLY A 106 6.60 -14.03 7.11
N ARG A 107 7.14 -14.22 5.91
CA ARG A 107 8.58 -14.26 5.62
C ARG A 107 9.05 -12.96 4.98
N TRP A 108 10.28 -12.59 5.26
CA TRP A 108 10.92 -11.47 4.59
C TRP A 108 11.44 -11.88 3.22
N LEU A 109 11.57 -10.90 2.34
CA LEU A 109 12.25 -11.06 1.06
C LEU A 109 13.59 -10.34 1.13
N LEU A 110 14.68 -11.06 0.91
CA LEU A 110 16.01 -10.49 0.78
C LEU A 110 16.49 -10.65 -0.66
N ILE A 111 16.84 -9.54 -1.30
CA ILE A 111 17.42 -9.53 -2.65
C ILE A 111 18.81 -8.92 -2.58
N THR A 112 19.82 -9.71 -2.88
CA THR A 112 21.21 -9.26 -2.93
C THR A 112 21.76 -9.31 -4.36
N GLY A 113 22.89 -8.67 -4.61
CA GLY A 113 23.58 -8.72 -5.91
C GLY A 113 24.09 -7.36 -6.37
N LEU A 114 25.01 -7.35 -7.32
CA LEU A 114 25.69 -6.15 -7.79
C LEU A 114 24.75 -5.01 -8.23
N PRO A 115 25.21 -3.76 -8.24
CA PRO A 115 24.45 -2.64 -8.82
C PRO A 115 24.03 -2.93 -10.27
N GLY A 116 22.93 -2.31 -10.71
CA GLY A 116 22.44 -2.48 -12.07
C GLY A 116 21.62 -3.76 -12.33
N ARG A 117 21.49 -4.67 -11.35
CA ARG A 117 20.75 -5.94 -11.50
C ARG A 117 19.22 -5.82 -11.30
N CYS A 118 18.64 -4.63 -11.42
CA CYS A 118 17.21 -4.34 -11.31
C CYS A 118 16.53 -4.68 -9.97
N LYS A 119 17.26 -4.81 -8.87
CA LYS A 119 16.68 -5.15 -7.56
C LYS A 119 15.56 -4.19 -7.16
N THR A 120 15.83 -2.88 -7.12
CA THR A 120 14.86 -1.83 -6.78
C THR A 120 13.66 -1.82 -7.74
N ARG A 121 13.88 -2.04 -9.06
CA ARG A 121 12.79 -2.11 -10.05
C ARG A 121 11.86 -3.30 -9.80
N VAL A 122 12.42 -4.45 -9.45
CA VAL A 122 11.64 -5.65 -9.12
C VAL A 122 10.82 -5.43 -7.85
N VAL A 123 11.42 -4.79 -6.83
CA VAL A 123 10.71 -4.41 -5.61
C VAL A 123 9.59 -3.40 -5.89
N ALA A 124 9.80 -2.46 -6.82
CA ALA A 124 8.76 -1.51 -7.23
C ALA A 124 7.55 -2.20 -7.87
N LEU A 125 7.76 -3.26 -8.68
CA LEU A 125 6.67 -4.08 -9.22
C LEU A 125 5.91 -4.84 -8.12
N LEU A 126 6.63 -5.39 -7.14
CA LEU A 126 6.00 -6.02 -5.97
C LEU A 126 5.17 -5.00 -5.17
N ALA A 127 5.72 -3.81 -4.92
CA ALA A 127 5.01 -2.73 -4.22
C ALA A 127 3.77 -2.29 -4.99
N ARG A 128 3.87 -2.14 -6.34
CA ARG A 128 2.73 -1.81 -7.20
C ARG A 128 1.61 -2.83 -7.06
N ARG A 129 1.91 -4.12 -7.15
CA ARG A 129 0.93 -5.18 -6.97
C ARG A 129 0.28 -5.12 -5.59
N MET A 130 1.08 -5.06 -4.53
CA MET A 130 0.58 -5.00 -3.15
C MET A 130 -0.34 -3.79 -2.92
N ILE A 131 0.00 -2.61 -3.46
CA ILE A 131 -0.78 -1.40 -3.26
C ILE A 131 -2.04 -1.39 -4.13
N LEU A 132 -1.91 -1.67 -5.43
CA LEU A 132 -3.01 -1.53 -6.39
C LEU A 132 -3.98 -2.70 -6.34
N GLU A 133 -3.48 -3.94 -6.30
CA GLU A 133 -4.30 -5.15 -6.39
C GLU A 133 -4.72 -5.65 -5.01
N GLU A 134 -3.78 -5.71 -4.06
CA GLU A 134 -4.03 -6.30 -2.74
C GLU A 134 -4.47 -5.26 -1.69
N GLY A 135 -4.37 -3.95 -1.99
CA GLY A 135 -4.74 -2.86 -1.06
C GLY A 135 -3.82 -2.75 0.16
N VAL A 136 -2.66 -3.38 0.14
CA VAL A 136 -1.72 -3.42 1.26
C VAL A 136 -1.00 -2.08 1.40
N ARG A 137 -0.86 -1.59 2.64
CA ARG A 137 -0.06 -0.40 2.94
C ARG A 137 1.42 -0.76 2.95
N VAL A 138 2.13 -0.32 1.93
CA VAL A 138 3.59 -0.42 1.83
C VAL A 138 4.22 0.90 2.28
N VAL A 139 5.33 0.82 3.01
CA VAL A 139 6.20 1.96 3.32
C VAL A 139 7.57 1.65 2.75
N TRP A 140 8.18 2.63 2.09
CA TRP A 140 9.48 2.51 1.46
C TRP A 140 10.46 3.45 2.13
N THR A 141 11.65 2.96 2.44
CA THR A 141 12.79 3.75 2.89
C THR A 141 14.08 3.15 2.38
N SER A 142 15.09 3.97 2.24
CA SER A 142 16.45 3.53 1.95
C SER A 142 17.29 3.50 3.23
N ALA A 143 18.40 2.78 3.19
CA ALA A 143 19.36 2.77 4.28
C ALA A 143 19.96 4.17 4.56
N ILE A 144 20.04 5.02 3.53
CA ILE A 144 20.52 6.42 3.66
C ILE A 144 19.47 7.29 4.36
N GLU A 145 18.19 7.15 4.00
CA GLU A 145 17.09 7.87 4.68
C GLU A 145 16.96 7.44 6.14
N LEU A 146 17.13 6.15 6.42
CA LEU A 146 17.16 5.66 7.79
C LEU A 146 18.32 6.29 8.58
N GLN A 147 19.52 6.37 7.97
CA GLN A 147 20.67 7.06 8.58
C GLN A 147 20.34 8.53 8.85
N GLY A 148 19.80 9.27 7.87
CA GLY A 148 19.40 10.66 8.02
C GLY A 148 18.43 10.86 9.18
N ALA A 149 17.38 10.05 9.26
CA ALA A 149 16.41 10.13 10.37
C ALA A 149 17.06 9.85 11.74
N VAL A 150 18.05 8.95 11.82
CA VAL A 150 18.79 8.71 13.08
C VAL A 150 19.69 9.89 13.45
N GLU A 151 20.29 10.56 12.47
CA GLU A 151 21.09 11.77 12.67
C GLU A 151 20.21 12.95 13.11
N ASP A 152 19.05 13.13 12.48
CA ASP A 152 18.05 14.16 12.77
C ASP A 152 17.50 14.08 14.21
N MET A 153 17.50 12.89 14.82
CA MET A 153 17.16 12.72 16.24
C MET A 153 18.05 13.50 17.20
N ARG A 154 19.21 13.99 16.74
CA ARG A 154 20.15 14.80 17.53
C ARG A 154 20.04 16.30 17.24
N SER A 155 19.12 16.69 16.35
CA SER A 155 18.89 18.09 16.02
C SER A 155 18.43 18.89 17.22
N GLN A 156 18.82 20.17 17.29
CA GLN A 156 18.27 21.10 18.28
C GLN A 156 16.88 21.63 17.87
N ASN A 157 16.45 21.38 16.62
CA ASN A 157 15.13 21.75 16.12
C ASN A 157 14.12 20.64 16.44
N TYR A 158 13.18 20.93 17.35
CA TYR A 158 12.15 19.98 17.78
C TYR A 158 11.29 19.46 16.62
N GLY A 159 10.99 20.29 15.61
CA GLY A 159 10.22 19.86 14.43
C GLY A 159 10.95 18.77 13.62
N ILE A 160 12.27 18.89 13.45
CA ILE A 160 13.10 17.87 12.79
C ILE A 160 13.11 16.58 13.61
N VAL A 161 13.29 16.68 14.93
CA VAL A 161 13.30 15.51 15.82
C VAL A 161 11.95 14.78 15.79
N ASP A 162 10.85 15.52 15.80
CA ASP A 162 9.50 14.92 15.78
C ASP A 162 9.21 14.26 14.43
N ALA A 163 9.63 14.85 13.32
CA ALA A 163 9.54 14.24 12.00
C ALA A 163 10.36 12.94 11.93
N ALA A 164 11.59 12.94 12.41
CA ALA A 164 12.43 11.75 12.47
C ALA A 164 11.82 10.63 13.32
N ARG A 165 11.26 10.98 14.49
CA ARG A 165 10.53 10.03 15.34
C ARG A 165 9.29 9.45 14.65
N ALA A 166 8.55 10.27 13.92
CA ALA A 166 7.37 9.84 13.18
C ALA A 166 7.76 8.84 12.08
N SER A 167 8.81 9.11 11.30
CA SER A 167 9.33 8.22 10.27
C SER A 167 9.79 6.88 10.86
N LEU A 168 10.60 6.90 11.92
CA LEU A 168 11.06 5.66 12.60
C LEU A 168 9.89 4.83 13.13
N ARG A 169 8.85 5.48 13.66
CA ARG A 169 7.64 4.82 14.12
C ARG A 169 6.84 4.23 12.97
N GLU A 170 6.70 4.96 11.87
CA GLU A 170 6.03 4.49 10.67
C GLU A 170 6.72 3.24 10.10
N TRP A 171 8.04 3.26 9.93
CA TRP A 171 8.81 2.11 9.43
C TRP A 171 8.67 0.89 10.36
N LYS A 172 8.69 1.12 11.66
CA LYS A 172 8.54 0.07 12.67
C LYS A 172 7.19 -0.65 12.58
N HIS A 173 6.11 0.10 12.30
CA HIS A 173 4.73 -0.40 12.32
C HIS A 173 4.09 -0.59 10.93
N ALA A 174 4.81 -0.35 9.85
CA ALA A 174 4.33 -0.56 8.49
C ALA A 174 3.83 -1.99 8.28
N ALA A 175 2.70 -2.16 7.59
CA ALA A 175 2.20 -3.49 7.23
C ALA A 175 3.22 -4.24 6.38
N VAL A 176 3.82 -3.57 5.39
CA VAL A 176 5.01 -4.03 4.66
C VAL A 176 6.03 -2.90 4.64
N LEU A 177 7.27 -3.19 5.00
CA LEU A 177 8.39 -2.27 4.88
C LEU A 177 9.30 -2.69 3.72
N VAL A 178 9.67 -1.76 2.87
CA VAL A 178 10.80 -1.89 1.94
C VAL A 178 11.98 -1.12 2.54
N LEU A 179 13.08 -1.81 2.81
CA LEU A 179 14.37 -1.25 3.21
C LEU A 179 15.35 -1.45 2.05
N ASP A 180 15.47 -0.42 1.23
CA ASP A 180 16.26 -0.48 0.00
C ASP A 180 17.72 -0.10 0.23
N ASP A 181 18.61 -0.75 -0.52
CA ASP A 181 20.05 -0.48 -0.56
C ASP A 181 20.78 -0.57 0.79
N LEU A 182 20.45 -1.58 1.59
CA LEU A 182 21.14 -1.83 2.85
C LEU A 182 22.65 -2.05 2.60
N GLY A 183 23.48 -1.29 3.33
CA GLY A 183 24.92 -1.29 3.18
C GLY A 183 25.48 -0.10 2.38
N LYS A 184 24.64 0.77 1.80
CA LYS A 184 25.08 2.07 1.25
C LYS A 184 25.26 3.16 2.31
N ASN A 185 24.71 2.95 3.48
CA ASN A 185 24.82 3.84 4.64
C ASN A 185 26.19 3.74 5.33
N THR A 186 26.53 4.77 6.08
CA THR A 186 27.65 4.71 7.02
C THR A 186 27.18 4.06 8.33
N TRP A 187 27.79 2.95 8.71
CA TRP A 187 27.46 2.25 9.94
C TRP A 187 28.02 2.99 11.15
N THR A 188 27.13 3.58 11.95
CA THR A 188 27.47 4.21 13.21
C THR A 188 26.80 3.46 14.36
N PRO A 189 27.35 3.50 15.60
CA PRO A 189 26.72 2.83 16.75
C PRO A 189 25.25 3.22 16.97
N SER A 190 24.90 4.47 16.67
CA SER A 190 23.52 4.96 16.79
C SER A 190 22.62 4.36 15.73
N LEU A 191 23.06 4.30 14.47
CA LEU A 191 22.34 3.67 13.39
C LEU A 191 22.15 2.17 13.65
N GLU A 192 23.21 1.48 14.05
CA GLU A 192 23.13 0.05 14.41
C GLU A 192 22.12 -0.21 15.52
N ALA A 193 22.08 0.63 16.55
CA ALA A 193 21.13 0.49 17.64
C ALA A 193 19.67 0.64 17.13
N ARG A 194 19.41 1.62 16.29
CA ARG A 194 18.06 1.87 15.74
C ARG A 194 17.66 0.83 14.72
N LEU A 195 18.59 0.42 13.85
CA LEU A 195 18.34 -0.64 12.88
C LEU A 195 18.08 -1.98 13.59
N PHE A 196 18.85 -2.30 14.63
CA PHE A 196 18.61 -3.48 15.44
C PHE A 196 17.19 -3.46 16.05
N GLU A 197 16.79 -2.33 16.65
CA GLU A 197 15.45 -2.16 17.23
C GLU A 197 14.35 -2.36 16.17
N LEU A 198 14.51 -1.77 14.99
CA LEU A 198 13.58 -1.89 13.88
C LEU A 198 13.44 -3.35 13.41
N ILE A 199 14.57 -4.00 13.13
CA ILE A 199 14.63 -5.37 12.62
C ILE A 199 14.08 -6.37 13.66
N ASP A 200 14.49 -6.25 14.92
CA ASP A 200 14.04 -7.12 16.00
C ASP A 200 12.53 -7.00 16.24
N PHE A 201 12.02 -5.77 16.30
CA PHE A 201 10.60 -5.50 16.47
C PHE A 201 9.76 -6.13 15.33
N ARG A 202 10.18 -5.91 14.08
CA ARG A 202 9.44 -6.41 12.92
C ARG A 202 9.50 -7.93 12.80
N LYS A 203 10.69 -8.52 13.06
CA LYS A 203 10.86 -9.97 13.07
C LYS A 203 9.99 -10.64 14.13
N THR A 204 10.04 -10.14 15.37
CA THR A 204 9.29 -10.70 16.49
C THR A 204 7.77 -10.66 16.27
N ARG A 205 7.29 -9.67 15.53
CA ARG A 205 5.87 -9.49 15.18
C ARG A 205 5.48 -10.06 13.82
N LEU A 206 6.39 -10.76 13.17
CA LEU A 206 6.18 -11.34 11.83
C LEU A 206 5.70 -10.29 10.81
N LEU A 207 6.17 -9.04 10.95
CA LEU A 207 5.84 -7.96 10.00
C LEU A 207 6.70 -8.11 8.74
N PRO A 208 6.08 -8.34 7.56
CA PRO A 208 6.78 -8.56 6.32
C PRO A 208 7.72 -7.40 5.98
N THR A 209 8.94 -7.73 5.56
CA THR A 209 9.95 -6.74 5.17
C THR A 209 10.65 -7.22 3.91
N ILE A 210 10.83 -6.32 2.95
CA ILE A 210 11.67 -6.51 1.77
C ILE A 210 12.97 -5.77 2.02
N VAL A 211 14.09 -6.46 1.89
CA VAL A 211 15.43 -5.87 2.04
C VAL A 211 16.19 -6.06 0.74
N THR A 212 16.81 -5.00 0.22
CA THR A 212 17.78 -5.11 -0.87
C THR A 212 19.15 -4.72 -0.41
N ALA A 213 20.18 -5.33 -0.98
CA ALA A 213 21.58 -4.98 -0.72
C ALA A 213 22.43 -5.23 -1.97
N ASN A 214 23.53 -4.47 -2.13
CA ASN A 214 24.43 -4.63 -3.25
C ASN A 214 25.45 -5.75 -3.04
N THR A 215 25.60 -6.20 -1.81
CA THR A 215 26.55 -7.23 -1.38
C THR A 215 25.81 -8.26 -0.55
N PRO A 216 26.17 -9.55 -0.60
CA PRO A 216 25.65 -10.54 0.33
C PRO A 216 25.83 -10.09 1.79
N LEU A 217 24.78 -10.19 2.60
CA LEU A 217 24.82 -9.61 3.96
C LEU A 217 25.96 -10.14 4.85
N PRO A 218 26.35 -11.43 4.80
CA PRO A 218 27.52 -11.89 5.56
C PRO A 218 28.85 -11.22 5.17
N GLU A 219 28.94 -10.73 3.93
CA GLU A 219 30.13 -10.03 3.45
C GLU A 219 30.23 -8.61 4.02
N LEU A 220 29.11 -7.95 4.30
CA LEU A 220 29.11 -6.66 4.99
C LEU A 220 29.80 -6.73 6.36
N LEU A 221 29.71 -7.85 7.07
CA LEU A 221 30.43 -8.08 8.33
C LEU A 221 31.93 -8.21 8.10
N ARG A 222 32.36 -8.89 7.02
CA ARG A 222 33.78 -9.13 6.71
C ARG A 222 34.49 -7.88 6.25
N THR A 223 33.81 -6.99 5.54
CA THR A 223 34.40 -5.73 5.03
C THR A 223 34.54 -4.64 6.09
N LYS A 224 34.28 -4.94 7.37
CA LYS A 224 34.29 -3.99 8.50
C LYS A 224 33.39 -2.77 8.33
N GLN A 225 32.44 -2.86 7.42
CA GLN A 225 31.44 -1.79 7.24
C GLN A 225 30.42 -1.76 8.38
N VAL A 226 30.29 -2.86 9.10
CA VAL A 226 29.31 -3.06 10.17
C VAL A 226 30.03 -3.32 11.48
N GLY A 227 29.61 -2.69 12.57
CA GLY A 227 30.17 -2.92 13.90
C GLY A 227 29.95 -4.36 14.38
N THR A 228 30.87 -4.85 15.22
CA THR A 228 30.91 -6.28 15.59
C THR A 228 29.81 -6.69 16.57
N GLU A 229 29.38 -5.79 17.46
CA GLU A 229 28.44 -6.15 18.55
C GLU A 229 26.99 -6.29 18.08
N ARG A 230 26.50 -5.39 17.23
CA ARG A 230 25.11 -5.38 16.78
C ARG A 230 24.93 -5.78 15.32
N GLY A 231 25.93 -5.57 14.50
CA GLY A 231 25.87 -5.90 13.08
C GLY A 231 25.62 -7.37 12.81
N GLY A 232 26.33 -8.27 13.49
CA GLY A 232 26.12 -9.71 13.41
C GLY A 232 24.68 -10.12 13.73
N PRO A 233 24.14 -9.72 14.89
CA PRO A 233 22.74 -9.93 15.23
C PRO A 233 21.73 -9.35 14.23
N ILE A 234 21.95 -8.15 13.68
CA ILE A 234 21.07 -7.56 12.64
C ILE A 234 21.01 -8.47 11.42
N ILE A 235 22.18 -8.81 10.88
CA ILE A 235 22.32 -9.64 9.69
C ILE A 235 21.74 -11.03 9.92
N GLY A 236 22.03 -11.65 11.06
CA GLY A 236 21.47 -12.95 11.44
C GLY A 236 19.95 -12.96 11.46
N ARG A 237 19.33 -11.90 12.00
CA ARG A 237 17.86 -11.75 12.04
C ARG A 237 17.24 -11.59 10.65
N ILE A 238 17.87 -10.82 9.77
CA ILE A 238 17.39 -10.65 8.39
C ILE A 238 17.48 -11.99 7.64
N LEU A 239 18.61 -12.70 7.72
CA LEU A 239 18.79 -13.98 7.05
C LEU A 239 17.80 -15.04 7.56
N GLU A 240 17.55 -15.09 8.86
CA GLU A 240 16.59 -16.01 9.44
C GLU A 240 15.15 -15.69 9.00
N ALA A 241 14.77 -14.40 9.03
CA ALA A 241 13.44 -13.96 8.64
C ALA A 241 13.17 -14.17 7.14
N SER A 242 14.22 -14.09 6.30
CA SER A 242 14.14 -14.29 4.85
C SER A 242 14.42 -15.73 4.39
N ARG A 243 14.45 -16.70 5.31
CA ARG A 243 14.69 -18.11 4.95
C ARG A 243 13.67 -18.60 3.92
N GLY A 244 14.17 -19.08 2.78
CA GLY A 244 13.37 -19.49 1.62
C GLY A 244 13.09 -18.37 0.62
N TRP A 245 13.34 -17.11 0.99
CA TRP A 245 13.18 -15.91 0.14
C TRP A 245 14.45 -15.04 0.16
N ASN A 246 15.61 -15.67 0.28
CA ASN A 246 16.91 -15.02 0.08
C ASN A 246 17.36 -15.29 -1.35
N VAL A 247 17.36 -14.26 -2.18
CA VAL A 247 17.57 -14.35 -3.63
C VAL A 247 18.74 -13.48 -4.03
N GLU A 248 19.75 -14.10 -4.65
CA GLU A 248 20.79 -13.35 -5.33
C GLU A 248 20.33 -13.01 -6.74
N ALA A 249 20.40 -11.72 -7.10
CA ALA A 249 20.02 -11.24 -8.41
C ALA A 249 21.02 -11.74 -9.48
N PRO A 250 20.54 -12.55 -10.44
CA PRO A 250 21.41 -13.07 -11.51
C PRO A 250 21.89 -11.94 -12.43
N GLU A 251 22.89 -12.23 -13.25
CA GLU A 251 23.27 -11.33 -14.34
C GLU A 251 22.12 -11.12 -15.30
N ILE A 252 22.00 -9.89 -15.81
CA ILE A 252 21.09 -9.60 -16.91
C ILE A 252 21.78 -10.22 -18.14
N GLY A 253 21.22 -11.31 -18.65
CA GLY A 253 21.72 -11.91 -19.89
C GLY A 253 21.65 -10.89 -21.02
N CYS A 254 22.74 -10.68 -21.73
CA CYS A 254 22.70 -10.01 -23.02
C CYS A 254 21.82 -10.86 -23.94
N ARG A 255 20.66 -10.34 -24.33
CA ARG A 255 19.86 -10.88 -25.43
C ARG A 255 20.27 -10.22 -26.72
#